data_41cf6e1bc5b89292a745db934e86f42c
#
_entry.id   41cf6e1bc5b89292a745db934e86f42c
#
_cell.length_a   1.000
_cell.length_b   1.000
_cell.length_c   1.000
_cell.angle_alpha   90.00
_cell.angle_beta   90.00
_cell.angle_gamma   90.00
#
_symmetry.space_group_name_H-M   'P 1'
#
loop_
_entity.id
_entity.type
_entity.pdbx_description
1 polymer ?
#
loop_
_entity_poly.entity_id
_entity_poly.type
_entity_poly.pdbx_seq_one_letter_code
_entity_poly.pdbx_strand_id
1 'polypeptide(L)'
;MSKKLLIISFSPIARDARVLKQVRLFSPKYEVTTCGFGPAPEGVKRHLELTHATLPGKTWDALLELKAYKAGYWLMPDVRNAAKALKGLKFDAILADDIDTVPLALSLRPRLGVHADIHEYFPRLHEEHAPWAKRIGPWYLWLCQRYLPRCQSVTTISKRIAQEYEVQTGAKVGVVTNATPYWELSPTPVAEPIRLVHSGTSHRERNIEATVDGVIEAGNCTLDLYLTPNDPENLEHLKQRAQENSAITVHPPVPYEQLIETLNGYDLGVFLLPPINFNFANVLPNKLFDFVQARLGVVVSPSPEMARIVNEAGLGVVAPGYSASDLAQVLKGLTKTQVQEFKAASHAHARELSADSQLLIWERYLTKIMGE
;
A
#
# COMPACT_ATOMS: atom_id res chain seq x y z
N MET A 1 24.19 -3.52 25.92
CA MET A 1 23.47 -4.62 25.22
C MET A 1 22.58 -4.01 24.17
N SER A 2 22.54 -4.54 22.96
CA SER A 2 21.63 -4.07 21.93
C SER A 2 20.16 -4.27 22.36
N LYS A 3 19.30 -3.27 22.09
CA LYS A 3 17.88 -3.37 22.44
C LYS A 3 17.17 -4.38 21.53
N LYS A 4 16.17 -5.08 22.08
CA LYS A 4 15.42 -6.13 21.39
C LYS A 4 14.12 -5.57 20.82
N LEU A 5 14.00 -5.64 19.49
CA LEU A 5 12.81 -5.24 18.75
C LEU A 5 12.09 -6.47 18.19
N LEU A 6 10.79 -6.58 18.45
CA LEU A 6 9.92 -7.50 17.72
C LEU A 6 9.22 -6.74 16.59
N ILE A 7 9.26 -7.28 15.38
CA ILE A 7 8.38 -6.87 14.27
C ILE A 7 7.38 -8.02 14.06
N ILE A 8 6.09 -7.76 14.23
CA ILE A 8 5.03 -8.75 14.09
C ILE A 8 4.06 -8.36 12.99
N SER A 9 3.85 -9.26 12.03
CA SER A 9 2.91 -9.09 10.92
C SER A 9 2.25 -10.42 10.58
N PHE A 10 0.95 -10.42 10.32
CA PHE A 10 0.25 -11.61 9.80
C PHE A 10 0.29 -11.64 8.27
N SER A 11 1.44 -11.30 7.69
CA SER A 11 1.75 -11.37 6.27
C SER A 11 2.91 -12.34 5.99
N PRO A 12 3.13 -12.77 4.74
CA PRO A 12 4.36 -13.43 4.29
C PRO A 12 5.52 -12.44 4.31
N ILE A 13 6.21 -12.25 5.45
CA ILE A 13 7.17 -11.17 5.71
C ILE A 13 8.22 -11.04 4.61
N ALA A 14 8.76 -12.17 4.12
CA ALA A 14 9.77 -12.16 3.05
C ALA A 14 9.27 -11.64 1.69
N ARG A 15 7.96 -11.41 1.54
CA ARG A 15 7.31 -10.85 0.34
C ARG A 15 6.54 -9.56 0.61
N ASP A 16 6.49 -9.13 1.86
CA ASP A 16 5.83 -7.89 2.25
C ASP A 16 6.83 -6.73 2.16
N ALA A 17 6.71 -5.96 1.09
CA ALA A 17 7.64 -4.86 0.80
C ALA A 17 7.68 -3.81 1.92
N ARG A 18 6.56 -3.58 2.64
CA ARG A 18 6.51 -2.61 3.73
C ARG A 18 7.24 -3.13 4.96
N VAL A 19 6.96 -4.36 5.38
CA VAL A 19 7.63 -5.00 6.53
C VAL A 19 9.12 -5.22 6.25
N LEU A 20 9.50 -5.57 5.01
CA LEU A 20 10.91 -5.69 4.62
C LEU A 20 11.67 -4.35 4.73
N LYS A 21 11.04 -3.22 4.42
CA LYS A 21 11.65 -1.89 4.64
C LYS A 21 11.92 -1.64 6.13
N GLN A 22 11.00 -2.01 7.00
CA GLN A 22 11.16 -1.91 8.46
C GLN A 22 12.30 -2.83 8.95
N VAL A 23 12.35 -4.07 8.50
CA VAL A 23 13.43 -5.00 8.82
C VAL A 23 14.79 -4.43 8.42
N ARG A 24 14.93 -3.97 7.17
CA ARG A 24 16.19 -3.38 6.67
C ARG A 24 16.60 -2.13 7.45
N LEU A 25 15.64 -1.29 7.84
CA LEU A 25 15.89 -0.08 8.60
C LEU A 25 16.40 -0.36 10.01
N PHE A 26 15.80 -1.36 10.69
CA PHE A 26 16.01 -1.56 12.12
C PHE A 26 16.99 -2.66 12.48
N SER A 27 17.26 -3.64 11.60
CA SER A 27 18.22 -4.73 11.87
C SER A 27 19.67 -4.26 12.10
N PRO A 28 20.15 -3.17 11.47
CA PRO A 28 21.48 -2.64 11.77
C PRO A 28 21.60 -1.99 13.17
N LYS A 29 20.45 -1.59 13.78
CA LYS A 29 20.42 -0.81 15.02
C LYS A 29 20.02 -1.64 16.24
N TYR A 30 19.16 -2.63 16.04
CA TYR A 30 18.52 -3.41 17.09
C TYR A 30 18.68 -4.92 16.85
N GLU A 31 18.54 -5.71 17.93
CA GLU A 31 18.38 -7.16 17.82
C GLU A 31 16.95 -7.47 17.39
N VAL A 32 16.74 -7.56 16.06
CA VAL A 32 15.40 -7.74 15.48
C VAL A 32 15.00 -9.21 15.51
N THR A 33 13.82 -9.47 16.09
CA THR A 33 13.07 -10.72 15.92
C THR A 33 11.84 -10.42 15.06
N THR A 34 11.55 -11.27 14.09
CA THR A 34 10.30 -11.19 13.30
C THR A 34 9.35 -12.34 13.68
N CYS A 35 8.03 -12.09 13.59
CA CYS A 35 7.00 -13.10 13.77
C CYS A 35 5.94 -12.92 12.67
N GLY A 36 5.79 -13.93 11.80
CA GLY A 36 4.87 -13.88 10.67
C GLY A 36 4.98 -15.12 9.79
N PHE A 37 4.36 -15.09 8.59
CA PHE A 37 4.34 -16.24 7.69
C PHE A 37 5.55 -16.28 6.77
N GLY A 38 5.84 -17.51 6.28
CA GLY A 38 6.89 -17.79 5.29
C GLY A 38 8.30 -17.73 5.87
N PRO A 39 9.33 -17.78 5.00
CA PRO A 39 10.71 -17.89 5.42
C PRO A 39 11.22 -16.61 6.13
N ALA A 40 12.31 -16.78 6.86
CA ALA A 40 13.00 -15.69 7.55
C ALA A 40 13.43 -14.60 6.54
N PRO A 41 13.14 -13.32 6.78
CA PRO A 41 13.75 -12.25 6.01
C PRO A 41 15.24 -12.11 6.34
N GLU A 42 16.01 -11.57 5.42
CA GLU A 42 17.42 -11.32 5.60
C GLU A 42 17.69 -10.26 6.70
N GLY A 43 18.78 -10.42 7.44
CA GLY A 43 19.25 -9.46 8.44
C GLY A 43 18.63 -9.58 9.83
N VAL A 44 17.64 -10.44 10.05
CA VAL A 44 17.04 -10.62 11.38
C VAL A 44 17.84 -11.59 12.26
N LYS A 45 17.85 -11.32 13.56
CA LYS A 45 18.47 -12.21 14.54
C LYS A 45 17.71 -13.52 14.71
N ARG A 46 16.39 -13.45 14.61
CA ARG A 46 15.47 -14.58 14.78
C ARG A 46 14.20 -14.36 13.97
N HIS A 47 13.65 -15.43 13.41
CA HIS A 47 12.33 -15.45 12.82
C HIS A 47 11.46 -16.52 13.50
N LEU A 48 10.21 -16.19 13.78
CA LEU A 48 9.19 -17.09 14.29
C LEU A 48 8.17 -17.28 13.19
N GLU A 49 8.35 -18.33 12.40
CA GLU A 49 7.44 -18.67 11.31
C GLU A 49 6.11 -19.15 11.86
N LEU A 50 5.01 -18.53 11.37
CA LEU A 50 3.65 -18.92 11.68
C LEU A 50 3.11 -19.87 10.60
N THR A 51 2.27 -20.79 11.03
CA THR A 51 1.53 -21.68 10.11
C THR A 51 0.10 -21.19 9.97
N HIS A 52 -0.40 -21.14 8.74
CA HIS A 52 -1.80 -20.84 8.49
C HIS A 52 -2.71 -21.86 9.15
N ALA A 53 -3.77 -21.40 9.78
CA ALA A 53 -4.79 -22.24 10.36
C ALA A 53 -6.18 -21.72 9.99
N THR A 54 -7.11 -22.65 9.86
CA THR A 54 -8.48 -22.34 9.46
C THR A 54 -9.22 -21.56 10.53
N LEU A 55 -9.96 -20.51 10.13
CA LEU A 55 -10.84 -19.76 11.01
C LEU A 55 -11.86 -20.67 11.69
N PRO A 56 -12.26 -20.36 12.94
CA PRO A 56 -13.17 -21.18 13.72
C PRO A 56 -14.65 -21.15 13.23
N GLY A 57 -14.89 -20.64 12.01
CA GLY A 57 -16.17 -20.70 11.32
C GLY A 57 -17.36 -20.15 12.13
N LYS A 58 -18.45 -20.92 12.22
CA LYS A 58 -19.69 -20.50 12.88
C LYS A 58 -19.53 -20.00 14.32
N THR A 59 -18.58 -20.53 15.07
CA THR A 59 -18.31 -20.09 16.45
C THR A 59 -17.79 -18.65 16.47
N TRP A 60 -16.88 -18.32 15.58
CA TRP A 60 -16.33 -16.96 15.47
C TRP A 60 -17.40 -15.97 15.02
N ASP A 61 -18.22 -16.36 14.03
CA ASP A 61 -19.35 -15.58 13.55
C ASP A 61 -20.33 -15.24 14.68
N ALA A 62 -20.71 -16.24 15.47
CA ALA A 62 -21.59 -16.05 16.63
C ALA A 62 -21.00 -15.10 17.67
N LEU A 63 -19.71 -15.16 17.93
CA LEU A 63 -19.05 -14.22 18.86
C LEU A 63 -19.10 -12.77 18.35
N LEU A 64 -18.94 -12.55 17.04
CA LEU A 64 -19.05 -11.21 16.46
C LEU A 64 -20.49 -10.68 16.49
N GLU A 65 -21.47 -11.52 16.20
CA GLU A 65 -22.90 -11.18 16.29
C GLU A 65 -23.32 -10.79 17.72
N LEU A 66 -22.82 -11.54 18.72
CA LEU A 66 -23.02 -11.24 20.15
C LEU A 66 -22.15 -10.09 20.65
N LYS A 67 -21.37 -9.45 19.79
CA LYS A 67 -20.39 -8.39 20.14
C LYS A 67 -19.37 -8.83 21.20
N ALA A 68 -19.12 -10.14 21.32
CA ALA A 68 -18.09 -10.70 22.18
C ALA A 68 -16.67 -10.55 21.53
N TYR A 69 -16.39 -9.34 21.07
CA TYR A 69 -15.26 -9.00 20.18
C TYR A 69 -13.90 -9.39 20.74
N LYS A 70 -13.69 -9.25 22.05
CA LYS A 70 -12.44 -9.66 22.71
C LYS A 70 -12.24 -11.18 22.62
N ALA A 71 -13.30 -11.96 22.85
CA ALA A 71 -13.23 -13.41 22.71
C ALA A 71 -13.01 -13.80 21.25
N GLY A 72 -13.70 -13.16 20.31
CA GLY A 72 -13.50 -13.33 18.88
C GLY A 72 -12.04 -13.11 18.47
N TYR A 73 -11.40 -12.06 18.95
CA TYR A 73 -9.98 -11.78 18.67
C TYR A 73 -9.06 -12.92 19.17
N TRP A 74 -9.18 -13.30 20.45
CA TRP A 74 -8.30 -14.34 21.02
C TRP A 74 -8.60 -15.75 20.52
N LEU A 75 -9.70 -15.94 19.80
CA LEU A 75 -10.03 -17.19 19.13
C LEU A 75 -9.41 -17.31 17.73
N MET A 76 -8.95 -16.18 17.15
CA MET A 76 -8.28 -16.17 15.85
C MET A 76 -7.05 -17.08 15.85
N PRO A 77 -6.94 -18.01 14.88
CA PRO A 77 -5.83 -19.00 14.86
C PRO A 77 -4.47 -18.36 14.79
N ASP A 78 -4.31 -17.31 13.96
CA ASP A 78 -3.02 -16.63 13.78
C ASP A 78 -2.60 -15.92 15.07
N VAL A 79 -3.53 -15.30 15.79
CA VAL A 79 -3.28 -14.69 17.11
C VAL A 79 -2.84 -15.75 18.12
N ARG A 80 -3.50 -16.93 18.14
CA ARG A 80 -3.16 -18.03 19.07
C ARG A 80 -1.79 -18.63 18.75
N ASN A 81 -1.50 -18.84 17.46
CA ASN A 81 -0.22 -19.36 17.00
C ASN A 81 0.92 -18.39 17.36
N ALA A 82 0.75 -17.11 17.06
CA ALA A 82 1.73 -16.09 17.42
C ALA A 82 1.90 -15.94 18.94
N ALA A 83 0.82 -15.96 19.72
CA ALA A 83 0.88 -15.92 21.19
C ALA A 83 1.65 -17.11 21.76
N LYS A 84 1.47 -18.32 21.17
CA LYS A 84 2.23 -19.52 21.56
C LYS A 84 3.71 -19.39 21.20
N ALA A 85 4.04 -18.94 19.98
CA ALA A 85 5.41 -18.77 19.50
C ALA A 85 6.19 -17.72 20.30
N LEU A 86 5.51 -16.65 20.74
CA LEU A 86 6.10 -15.53 21.49
C LEU A 86 6.12 -15.75 23.01
N LYS A 87 5.54 -16.87 23.50
CA LYS A 87 5.44 -17.14 24.93
C LYS A 87 6.81 -17.15 25.61
N GLY A 88 6.93 -16.36 26.69
CA GLY A 88 8.16 -16.27 27.50
C GLY A 88 9.27 -15.38 26.91
N LEU A 89 9.13 -14.91 25.68
CA LEU A 89 10.07 -13.96 25.09
C LEU A 89 9.85 -12.55 25.66
N LYS A 90 10.92 -11.75 25.74
CA LYS A 90 10.91 -10.38 26.23
C LYS A 90 11.52 -9.45 25.20
N PHE A 91 10.84 -8.34 24.97
CA PHE A 91 11.24 -7.31 24.01
C PHE A 91 11.26 -5.94 24.68
N ASP A 92 12.14 -5.07 24.19
CA ASP A 92 12.17 -3.67 24.63
C ASP A 92 11.04 -2.89 23.96
N ALA A 93 10.90 -3.03 22.66
CA ALA A 93 9.78 -2.45 21.91
C ALA A 93 9.20 -3.46 20.91
N ILE A 94 7.97 -3.21 20.46
CA ILE A 94 7.30 -4.01 19.42
C ILE A 94 6.81 -3.05 18.36
N LEU A 95 7.10 -3.38 17.09
CA LEU A 95 6.48 -2.82 15.91
C LEU A 95 5.41 -3.82 15.46
N ALA A 96 4.15 -3.38 15.48
CA ALA A 96 2.99 -4.20 15.19
C ALA A 96 2.36 -3.72 13.88
N ASP A 97 2.50 -4.54 12.84
CA ASP A 97 1.92 -4.25 11.53
C ASP A 97 0.48 -4.73 11.50
N ASP A 98 -0.40 -3.83 11.15
CA ASP A 98 -1.83 -3.93 11.10
C ASP A 98 -2.53 -4.18 12.44
N ILE A 99 -3.81 -3.76 12.51
CA ILE A 99 -4.59 -3.80 13.76
C ILE A 99 -4.72 -5.22 14.34
N ASP A 100 -4.64 -6.24 13.48
CA ASP A 100 -4.72 -7.65 13.90
C ASP A 100 -3.60 -8.07 14.84
N THR A 101 -2.44 -7.44 14.77
CA THR A 101 -1.28 -7.74 15.61
C THR A 101 -1.22 -6.91 16.90
N VAL A 102 -1.85 -5.73 16.91
CA VAL A 102 -1.73 -4.73 17.99
C VAL A 102 -2.19 -5.24 19.36
N PRO A 103 -3.37 -5.90 19.51
CA PRO A 103 -3.79 -6.37 20.83
C PRO A 103 -2.83 -7.44 21.40
N LEU A 104 -2.29 -8.31 20.53
CA LEU A 104 -1.27 -9.29 20.93
C LEU A 104 0.02 -8.59 21.36
N ALA A 105 0.53 -7.64 20.57
CA ALA A 105 1.72 -6.86 20.89
C ALA A 105 1.62 -6.18 22.26
N LEU A 106 0.50 -5.52 22.54
CA LEU A 106 0.23 -4.90 23.85
C LEU A 106 0.15 -5.93 24.99
N SER A 107 -0.35 -7.14 24.73
CA SER A 107 -0.44 -8.20 25.73
C SER A 107 0.92 -8.76 26.17
N LEU A 108 1.93 -8.67 25.30
CA LEU A 108 3.31 -9.08 25.59
C LEU A 108 4.04 -8.13 26.55
N ARG A 109 3.48 -6.91 26.80
CA ARG A 109 3.99 -5.90 27.72
C ARG A 109 5.47 -5.57 27.46
N PRO A 110 5.84 -5.09 26.27
CA PRO A 110 7.20 -4.67 25.99
C PRO A 110 7.63 -3.57 26.96
N ARG A 111 8.90 -3.52 27.31
CA ARG A 111 9.45 -2.63 28.34
C ARG A 111 9.25 -1.15 28.01
N LEU A 112 9.39 -0.76 26.76
CA LEU A 112 9.36 0.64 26.29
C LEU A 112 8.08 0.97 25.54
N GLY A 113 7.45 0.02 24.86
CA GLY A 113 6.13 0.23 24.26
C GLY A 113 5.94 -0.39 22.88
N VAL A 114 4.81 -0.06 22.28
CA VAL A 114 4.37 -0.56 20.98
C VAL A 114 4.24 0.60 20.00
N HIS A 115 4.84 0.46 18.82
CA HIS A 115 4.52 1.23 17.63
C HIS A 115 3.55 0.39 16.76
N ALA A 116 2.41 0.95 16.39
CA ALA A 116 1.46 0.33 15.47
C ALA A 116 1.59 0.96 14.09
N ASP A 117 1.76 0.17 13.03
CA ASP A 117 1.80 0.62 11.66
C ASP A 117 0.64 -0.01 10.88
N ILE A 118 -0.37 0.80 10.55
CA ILE A 118 -1.66 0.32 10.02
C ILE A 118 -1.77 0.68 8.55
N HIS A 119 -1.80 -0.35 7.67
CA HIS A 119 -1.64 -0.16 6.22
C HIS A 119 -2.92 0.31 5.51
N GLU A 120 -4.10 0.06 6.09
CA GLU A 120 -5.41 0.34 5.52
C GLU A 120 -6.35 0.91 6.61
N TYR A 121 -7.47 1.49 6.21
CA TYR A 121 -8.54 1.77 7.16
C TYR A 121 -9.39 0.52 7.37
N PHE A 122 -9.01 -0.31 8.29
CA PHE A 122 -9.60 -1.63 8.55
C PHE A 122 -11.11 -1.64 8.80
N PRO A 123 -11.70 -0.65 9.51
CA PRO A 123 -13.14 -0.66 9.75
C PRO A 123 -14.00 -0.62 8.48
N ARG A 124 -13.46 -0.19 7.34
CA ARG A 124 -14.16 -0.08 6.05
C ARG A 124 -13.42 -0.80 4.92
N LEU A 125 -12.63 -1.83 5.23
CA LEU A 125 -11.75 -2.50 4.28
C LEU A 125 -12.52 -3.14 3.11
N HIS A 126 -13.68 -3.74 3.39
CA HIS A 126 -14.57 -4.38 2.42
C HIS A 126 -16.03 -3.94 2.64
N GLU A 127 -16.25 -2.62 2.83
CA GLU A 127 -17.59 -2.08 3.11
C GLU A 127 -18.57 -2.23 1.95
N GLU A 128 -18.08 -2.45 0.73
CA GLU A 128 -18.87 -2.80 -0.44
C GLU A 128 -19.58 -4.15 -0.31
N HIS A 129 -19.10 -5.04 0.58
CA HIS A 129 -19.71 -6.31 0.91
C HIS A 129 -20.59 -6.19 2.16
N ALA A 130 -21.90 -6.06 1.97
CA ALA A 130 -22.87 -5.84 3.06
C ALA A 130 -22.74 -6.80 4.27
N PRO A 131 -22.53 -8.13 4.10
CA PRO A 131 -22.30 -9.03 5.24
C PRO A 131 -21.02 -8.68 6.02
N TRP A 132 -19.97 -8.29 5.34
CA TRP A 132 -18.71 -7.86 5.97
C TRP A 132 -18.90 -6.55 6.72
N ALA A 133 -19.47 -5.54 6.05
CA ALA A 133 -19.73 -4.21 6.63
C ALA A 133 -20.59 -4.28 7.90
N LYS A 134 -21.57 -5.19 7.93
CA LYS A 134 -22.47 -5.36 9.07
C LYS A 134 -21.82 -6.06 10.28
N ARG A 135 -20.90 -6.98 10.05
CA ARG A 135 -20.38 -7.89 11.09
C ARG A 135 -18.91 -7.64 11.42
N ILE A 136 -18.05 -7.58 10.39
CA ILE A 136 -16.59 -7.50 10.58
C ILE A 136 -16.14 -6.05 10.74
N GLY A 137 -16.69 -5.12 9.99
CA GLY A 137 -16.37 -3.70 10.09
C GLY A 137 -16.49 -3.15 11.52
N PRO A 138 -17.63 -3.38 12.24
CA PRO A 138 -17.78 -2.96 13.64
C PRO A 138 -16.79 -3.62 14.60
N TRP A 139 -16.37 -4.87 14.34
CA TRP A 139 -15.32 -5.53 15.12
C TRP A 139 -13.97 -4.85 14.95
N TYR A 140 -13.58 -4.54 13.71
CA TYR A 140 -12.34 -3.79 13.43
C TYR A 140 -12.39 -2.39 14.05
N LEU A 141 -13.52 -1.69 13.96
CA LEU A 141 -13.67 -0.38 14.59
C LEU A 141 -13.47 -0.48 16.13
N TRP A 142 -14.06 -1.51 16.76
CA TRP A 142 -13.86 -1.77 18.18
C TRP A 142 -12.38 -2.07 18.52
N LEU A 143 -11.68 -2.87 17.68
CA LEU A 143 -10.25 -3.11 17.88
C LEU A 143 -9.45 -1.81 17.82
N CYS A 144 -9.69 -0.98 16.81
CA CYS A 144 -9.01 0.30 16.64
C CYS A 144 -9.24 1.22 17.84
N GLN A 145 -10.50 1.44 18.22
CA GLN A 145 -10.88 2.30 19.35
C GLN A 145 -10.30 1.80 20.69
N ARG A 146 -10.24 0.50 20.87
CA ARG A 146 -9.79 -0.12 22.13
C ARG A 146 -8.29 -0.13 22.29
N TYR A 147 -7.54 -0.30 21.19
CA TYR A 147 -6.12 -0.65 21.27
C TYR A 147 -5.17 0.41 20.70
N LEU A 148 -5.52 1.13 19.63
CA LEU A 148 -4.63 2.16 19.08
C LEU A 148 -4.27 3.27 20.08
N PRO A 149 -5.19 3.81 20.92
CA PRO A 149 -4.83 4.82 21.91
C PRO A 149 -3.86 4.34 22.99
N ARG A 150 -3.61 3.03 23.07
CA ARG A 150 -2.69 2.43 24.06
C ARG A 150 -1.27 2.22 23.49
N CYS A 151 -1.09 2.43 22.19
CA CYS A 151 0.23 2.41 21.57
C CYS A 151 0.97 3.72 21.85
N GLN A 152 2.30 3.66 21.96
CA GLN A 152 3.15 4.83 22.12
C GLN A 152 3.15 5.72 20.87
N SER A 153 2.96 5.10 19.70
CA SER A 153 2.78 5.79 18.43
C SER A 153 2.02 4.92 17.44
N VAL A 154 1.36 5.58 16.49
CA VAL A 154 0.60 4.94 15.42
C VAL A 154 0.96 5.63 14.12
N THR A 155 1.14 4.86 13.05
CA THR A 155 1.30 5.36 11.67
C THR A 155 0.36 4.66 10.71
N THR A 156 0.06 5.33 9.59
CA THR A 156 -0.71 4.80 8.46
C THR A 156 -0.18 5.37 7.14
N ILE A 157 -0.80 5.02 6.01
CA ILE A 157 -0.26 5.27 4.67
C ILE A 157 -0.65 6.62 4.06
N SER A 158 -1.73 7.27 4.50
CA SER A 158 -2.20 8.54 3.92
C SER A 158 -2.79 9.48 4.96
N LYS A 159 -2.83 10.78 4.65
CA LYS A 159 -3.36 11.80 5.57
C LYS A 159 -4.85 11.60 5.87
N ARG A 160 -5.64 11.23 4.86
CA ARG A 160 -7.09 11.02 5.04
C ARG A 160 -7.38 9.81 5.92
N ILE A 161 -6.63 8.71 5.76
CA ILE A 161 -6.75 7.54 6.62
C ILE A 161 -6.30 7.88 8.05
N ALA A 162 -5.22 8.66 8.22
CA ALA A 162 -4.77 9.12 9.53
C ALA A 162 -5.85 9.94 10.24
N GLN A 163 -6.44 10.93 9.55
CA GLN A 163 -7.52 11.75 10.07
C GLN A 163 -8.74 10.92 10.51
N GLU A 164 -9.13 9.93 9.71
CA GLU A 164 -10.24 9.05 10.07
C GLU A 164 -9.94 8.22 11.32
N TYR A 165 -8.74 7.65 11.42
CA TYR A 165 -8.32 6.97 12.66
C TYR A 165 -8.30 7.91 13.86
N GLU A 166 -7.80 9.14 13.72
CA GLU A 166 -7.78 10.13 14.80
C GLU A 166 -9.19 10.47 15.30
N VAL A 167 -10.13 10.69 14.36
CA VAL A 167 -11.54 10.98 14.68
C VAL A 167 -12.19 9.80 15.41
N GLN A 168 -11.96 8.57 14.91
CA GLN A 168 -12.64 7.39 15.45
C GLN A 168 -12.04 6.85 16.74
N THR A 169 -10.75 7.10 16.98
CA THR A 169 -10.02 6.45 18.10
C THR A 169 -9.47 7.43 19.14
N GLY A 170 -9.30 8.70 18.79
CA GLY A 170 -8.60 9.70 19.61
C GLY A 170 -7.07 9.51 19.67
N ALA A 171 -6.51 8.52 18.97
CA ALA A 171 -5.05 8.34 18.87
C ALA A 171 -4.46 9.38 17.91
N LYS A 172 -3.24 9.84 18.17
CA LYS A 172 -2.48 10.63 17.20
C LYS A 172 -1.84 9.70 16.20
N VAL A 173 -2.08 9.95 14.90
CA VAL A 173 -1.66 9.07 13.82
C VAL A 173 -0.73 9.79 12.85
N GLY A 174 0.51 9.33 12.75
CA GLY A 174 1.47 9.79 11.75
C GLY A 174 1.24 9.15 10.38
N VAL A 175 1.90 9.71 9.37
CA VAL A 175 1.81 9.19 8.01
C VAL A 175 3.19 8.73 7.54
N VAL A 176 3.25 7.48 7.08
CA VAL A 176 4.40 6.89 6.37
C VAL A 176 3.87 6.27 5.10
N THR A 177 4.06 6.94 3.97
CA THR A 177 3.53 6.49 2.69
C THR A 177 4.24 5.22 2.21
N ASN A 178 3.54 4.44 1.39
CA ASN A 178 4.13 3.23 0.81
C ASN A 178 4.94 3.56 -0.46
N ALA A 179 5.88 4.50 -0.32
CA ALA A 179 6.71 4.99 -1.41
C ALA A 179 7.73 3.95 -1.89
N THR A 180 8.12 4.09 -3.15
CA THR A 180 9.16 3.32 -3.83
C THR A 180 10.55 3.80 -3.42
N PRO A 181 11.56 2.94 -3.26
CA PRO A 181 12.94 3.36 -3.04
C PRO A 181 13.41 4.36 -4.10
N TYR A 182 14.35 5.23 -3.74
CA TYR A 182 14.93 6.16 -4.70
C TYR A 182 15.74 5.41 -5.78
N TRP A 183 15.51 5.81 -7.04
CA TRP A 183 16.25 5.33 -8.20
C TRP A 183 17.03 6.47 -8.85
N GLU A 184 18.30 6.25 -9.16
CA GLU A 184 19.16 7.23 -9.84
C GLU A 184 18.91 7.16 -11.36
N LEU A 185 17.86 7.85 -11.81
CA LEU A 185 17.44 7.90 -13.21
C LEU A 185 17.24 9.33 -13.67
N SER A 186 17.26 9.54 -14.99
CA SER A 186 16.91 10.80 -15.64
C SER A 186 15.67 10.63 -16.50
N PRO A 187 14.88 11.71 -16.72
CA PRO A 187 13.74 11.65 -17.63
C PRO A 187 14.20 11.42 -19.07
N THR A 188 13.51 10.54 -19.78
CA THR A 188 13.72 10.31 -21.23
C THR A 188 12.96 11.34 -22.05
N PRO A 189 13.36 11.63 -23.31
CA PRO A 189 12.60 12.49 -24.22
C PRO A 189 11.20 11.95 -24.47
N VAL A 190 10.22 12.85 -24.57
CA VAL A 190 8.82 12.48 -24.85
C VAL A 190 8.67 12.03 -26.30
N ALA A 191 8.07 10.85 -26.50
CA ALA A 191 7.83 10.25 -27.81
C ALA A 191 6.65 10.92 -28.55
N GLU A 192 6.49 10.48 -29.80
CA GLU A 192 5.31 10.80 -30.62
C GLU A 192 4.93 9.54 -31.40
N PRO A 193 3.76 8.95 -31.15
CA PRO A 193 2.75 9.35 -30.15
C PRO A 193 3.26 9.24 -28.70
N ILE A 194 2.60 9.94 -27.76
CA ILE A 194 2.88 9.86 -26.33
C ILE A 194 2.62 8.43 -25.86
N ARG A 195 3.58 7.88 -25.11
CA ARG A 195 3.52 6.49 -24.61
C ARG A 195 3.07 6.46 -23.15
N LEU A 196 1.90 5.88 -22.93
CA LEU A 196 1.37 5.64 -21.59
C LEU A 196 1.76 4.25 -21.08
N VAL A 197 1.84 4.10 -19.77
CA VAL A 197 2.04 2.81 -19.13
C VAL A 197 1.16 2.65 -17.90
N HIS A 198 0.67 1.42 -17.69
CA HIS A 198 0.07 0.97 -16.45
C HIS A 198 0.72 -0.33 -16.01
N SER A 199 1.03 -0.47 -14.72
CA SER A 199 1.59 -1.71 -14.14
C SER A 199 0.77 -2.15 -12.94
N GLY A 200 0.60 -3.45 -12.71
CA GLY A 200 -0.02 -3.98 -11.51
C GLY A 200 -0.90 -5.20 -11.69
N THR A 201 -1.93 -5.33 -10.85
CA THR A 201 -2.83 -6.49 -10.87
C THR A 201 -3.89 -6.37 -11.95
N SER A 202 -4.29 -7.51 -12.53
CA SER A 202 -5.32 -7.57 -13.58
C SER A 202 -6.76 -7.56 -13.04
N HIS A 203 -6.99 -7.28 -11.75
CA HIS A 203 -8.34 -7.26 -11.18
C HIS A 203 -9.25 -6.23 -11.86
N ARG A 204 -10.50 -6.59 -12.13
CA ARG A 204 -11.53 -5.72 -12.76
C ARG A 204 -11.76 -4.42 -11.97
N GLU A 205 -11.66 -4.48 -10.65
CA GLU A 205 -11.79 -3.31 -9.76
C GLU A 205 -10.74 -2.23 -10.00
N ARG A 206 -9.67 -2.53 -10.73
CA ARG A 206 -8.61 -1.57 -11.08
C ARG A 206 -8.97 -0.68 -12.27
N ASN A 207 -10.14 -0.88 -12.88
CA ASN A 207 -10.68 -0.04 -13.95
C ASN A 207 -9.77 0.07 -15.20
N ILE A 208 -9.04 -1.01 -15.50
CA ILE A 208 -8.08 -1.03 -16.63
C ILE A 208 -8.82 -0.92 -17.95
N GLU A 209 -10.03 -1.51 -18.05
CA GLU A 209 -10.87 -1.42 -19.25
C GLU A 209 -11.19 0.03 -19.61
N ALA A 210 -11.60 0.87 -18.63
CA ALA A 210 -11.83 2.29 -18.89
C ALA A 210 -10.56 3.04 -19.29
N THR A 211 -9.38 2.58 -18.81
CA THR A 211 -8.10 3.14 -19.25
C THR A 211 -7.82 2.79 -20.70
N VAL A 212 -8.04 1.53 -21.10
CA VAL A 212 -7.90 1.07 -22.49
C VAL A 212 -8.86 1.85 -23.41
N ASP A 213 -10.15 1.90 -23.06
CA ASP A 213 -11.17 2.62 -23.84
C ASP A 213 -10.84 4.11 -23.98
N GLY A 214 -10.37 4.74 -22.91
CA GLY A 214 -9.98 6.14 -22.93
C GLY A 214 -8.81 6.45 -23.87
N VAL A 215 -7.81 5.56 -23.93
CA VAL A 215 -6.68 5.68 -24.86
C VAL A 215 -7.14 5.47 -26.31
N ILE A 216 -7.99 4.48 -26.56
CA ILE A 216 -8.56 4.23 -27.89
C ILE A 216 -9.40 5.44 -28.35
N GLU A 217 -10.26 5.97 -27.49
CA GLU A 217 -11.08 7.17 -27.77
C GLU A 217 -10.21 8.42 -28.02
N ALA A 218 -9.09 8.56 -27.30
CA ALA A 218 -8.17 9.68 -27.49
C ALA A 218 -7.50 9.67 -28.87
N GLY A 219 -7.03 8.49 -29.31
CA GLY A 219 -6.49 8.26 -30.65
C GLY A 219 -5.13 8.89 -30.93
N ASN A 220 -4.48 9.51 -29.93
CA ASN A 220 -3.21 10.23 -30.07
C ASN A 220 -2.08 9.70 -29.16
N CYS A 221 -2.32 8.56 -28.52
CA CYS A 221 -1.41 7.95 -27.55
C CYS A 221 -1.33 6.43 -27.75
N THR A 222 -0.31 5.79 -27.17
CA THR A 222 -0.24 4.33 -27.00
C THR A 222 -0.28 3.95 -25.52
N LEU A 223 -0.67 2.73 -25.19
CA LEU A 223 -0.74 2.21 -23.82
C LEU A 223 -0.12 0.81 -23.74
N ASP A 224 0.85 0.68 -22.87
CA ASP A 224 1.45 -0.58 -22.51
C ASP A 224 1.01 -1.00 -21.09
N LEU A 225 0.58 -2.26 -20.96
CA LEU A 225 0.04 -2.84 -19.73
C LEU A 225 0.96 -3.94 -19.21
N TYR A 226 1.59 -3.76 -18.05
CA TYR A 226 2.38 -4.79 -17.36
C TYR A 226 1.54 -5.37 -16.21
N LEU A 227 0.86 -6.51 -16.47
CA LEU A 227 -0.16 -7.03 -15.56
C LEU A 227 0.22 -8.38 -14.96
N THR A 228 0.08 -8.50 -13.63
CA THR A 228 0.15 -9.79 -12.94
C THR A 228 -1.19 -10.54 -13.07
N PRO A 229 -1.18 -11.89 -13.20
CA PRO A 229 -2.36 -12.70 -13.54
C PRO A 229 -3.24 -13.00 -12.31
N ASN A 230 -3.60 -11.96 -11.54
CA ASN A 230 -4.45 -12.10 -10.35
C ASN A 230 -5.92 -12.36 -10.70
N ASP A 231 -6.36 -11.91 -11.89
CA ASP A 231 -7.64 -12.21 -12.51
C ASP A 231 -7.37 -12.70 -13.94
N PRO A 232 -7.21 -14.02 -14.16
CA PRO A 232 -6.84 -14.57 -15.46
C PRO A 232 -7.88 -14.30 -16.54
N GLU A 233 -9.17 -14.25 -16.18
CA GLU A 233 -10.26 -14.00 -17.14
C GLU A 233 -10.18 -12.56 -17.66
N ASN A 234 -10.02 -11.60 -16.75
CA ASN A 234 -9.87 -10.19 -17.13
C ASN A 234 -8.57 -9.93 -17.91
N LEU A 235 -7.48 -10.61 -17.53
CA LEU A 235 -6.22 -10.49 -18.26
C LEU A 235 -6.37 -10.99 -19.72
N GLU A 236 -7.07 -12.10 -19.92
CA GLU A 236 -7.30 -12.64 -21.27
C GLU A 236 -8.21 -11.71 -22.09
N HIS A 237 -9.25 -11.13 -21.47
CA HIS A 237 -10.08 -10.11 -22.10
C HIS A 237 -9.25 -8.90 -22.56
N LEU A 238 -8.36 -8.39 -21.71
CA LEU A 238 -7.48 -7.26 -22.06
C LEU A 238 -6.50 -7.60 -23.19
N LYS A 239 -5.99 -8.84 -23.27
CA LYS A 239 -5.17 -9.29 -24.37
C LYS A 239 -5.95 -9.35 -25.71
N GLN A 240 -7.20 -9.80 -25.69
CA GLN A 240 -8.07 -9.77 -26.87
C GLN A 240 -8.28 -8.34 -27.37
N ARG A 241 -8.57 -7.39 -26.44
CA ARG A 241 -8.68 -5.97 -26.76
C ARG A 241 -7.40 -5.40 -27.39
N ALA A 242 -6.22 -5.81 -26.92
CA ALA A 242 -4.94 -5.41 -27.49
C ALA A 242 -4.72 -5.97 -28.92
N GLN A 243 -5.21 -7.17 -29.22
CA GLN A 243 -5.16 -7.71 -30.57
C GLN A 243 -6.02 -6.93 -31.58
N GLU A 244 -7.11 -6.33 -31.11
CA GLU A 244 -8.04 -5.55 -31.92
C GLU A 244 -7.57 -4.09 -32.15
N ASN A 245 -6.63 -3.61 -31.38
CA ASN A 245 -6.18 -2.20 -31.43
C ASN A 245 -4.67 -2.06 -31.23
N SER A 246 -3.95 -1.64 -32.25
CA SER A 246 -2.49 -1.50 -32.23
C SER A 246 -1.94 -0.43 -31.30
N ALA A 247 -2.81 0.44 -30.73
CA ALA A 247 -2.40 1.40 -29.70
C ALA A 247 -2.23 0.76 -28.31
N ILE A 248 -2.68 -0.49 -28.12
CA ILE A 248 -2.67 -1.18 -26.82
C ILE A 248 -1.75 -2.39 -26.90
N THR A 249 -0.87 -2.54 -25.91
CA THR A 249 0.01 -3.72 -25.79
C THR A 249 -0.08 -4.28 -24.37
N VAL A 250 -0.26 -5.59 -24.24
CA VAL A 250 -0.23 -6.30 -22.94
C VAL A 250 1.05 -7.11 -22.84
N HIS A 251 1.87 -6.79 -21.86
CA HIS A 251 3.13 -7.46 -21.56
C HIS A 251 2.99 -8.41 -20.37
N PRO A 252 3.84 -9.44 -20.29
CA PRO A 252 4.01 -10.19 -19.06
C PRO A 252 4.54 -9.26 -17.95
N PRO A 253 4.27 -9.58 -16.68
CA PRO A 253 4.82 -8.80 -15.57
C PRO A 253 6.35 -8.88 -15.56
N VAL A 254 7.00 -7.76 -15.24
CA VAL A 254 8.45 -7.74 -15.01
C VAL A 254 8.75 -7.89 -13.51
N PRO A 255 9.92 -8.48 -13.14
CA PRO A 255 10.37 -8.49 -11.75
C PRO A 255 10.41 -7.06 -11.17
N TYR A 256 10.09 -6.93 -9.88
CA TYR A 256 10.00 -5.61 -9.25
C TYR A 256 11.33 -4.83 -9.34
N GLU A 257 12.45 -5.53 -9.28
CA GLU A 257 13.82 -4.99 -9.40
C GLU A 257 14.10 -4.36 -10.78
N GLN A 258 13.32 -4.73 -11.80
CA GLN A 258 13.46 -4.21 -13.17
C GLN A 258 12.33 -3.24 -13.53
N LEU A 259 11.29 -3.16 -12.68
CA LEU A 259 10.05 -2.43 -13.01
C LEU A 259 10.33 -0.95 -13.26
N ILE A 260 11.07 -0.28 -12.38
CA ILE A 260 11.28 1.16 -12.46
C ILE A 260 12.10 1.55 -13.71
N GLU A 261 13.12 0.78 -14.05
CA GLU A 261 13.89 0.99 -15.27
C GLU A 261 13.04 0.74 -16.52
N THR A 262 12.21 -0.31 -16.52
CA THR A 262 11.26 -0.58 -17.60
C THR A 262 10.29 0.58 -17.80
N LEU A 263 9.70 1.09 -16.69
CA LEU A 263 8.79 2.21 -16.75
C LEU A 263 9.44 3.51 -17.23
N ASN A 264 10.73 3.75 -16.95
CA ASN A 264 11.45 4.96 -17.39
C ASN A 264 11.45 5.15 -18.91
N GLY A 265 11.24 4.08 -19.68
CA GLY A 265 11.09 4.11 -21.13
C GLY A 265 9.82 4.80 -21.63
N TYR A 266 8.85 5.15 -20.77
CA TYR A 266 7.55 5.73 -21.12
C TYR A 266 7.48 7.22 -20.82
N ASP A 267 6.33 7.83 -21.11
CA ASP A 267 6.12 9.26 -20.96
C ASP A 267 5.15 9.58 -19.83
N LEU A 268 4.06 8.82 -19.70
CA LEU A 268 3.03 8.99 -18.69
C LEU A 268 2.67 7.67 -18.01
N GLY A 269 2.61 7.69 -16.69
CA GLY A 269 1.95 6.65 -15.90
C GLY A 269 0.46 6.96 -15.74
N VAL A 270 -0.43 6.00 -15.99
CA VAL A 270 -1.88 6.20 -15.85
C VAL A 270 -2.46 5.30 -14.77
N PHE A 271 -3.31 5.89 -13.89
CA PHE A 271 -3.99 5.16 -12.83
C PHE A 271 -5.35 5.77 -12.49
N LEU A 272 -6.41 5.16 -13.00
CA LEU A 272 -7.81 5.55 -12.76
C LEU A 272 -8.48 4.55 -11.83
N LEU A 273 -8.46 4.79 -10.53
CA LEU A 273 -9.07 3.90 -9.53
C LEU A 273 -10.40 4.46 -9.03
N PRO A 274 -11.54 3.78 -9.30
CA PRO A 274 -12.84 4.20 -8.81
C PRO A 274 -12.95 4.04 -7.28
N PRO A 275 -13.70 4.92 -6.59
CA PRO A 275 -13.83 4.92 -5.14
C PRO A 275 -14.87 3.88 -4.65
N ILE A 276 -14.66 2.60 -4.91
CA ILE A 276 -15.61 1.52 -4.56
C ILE A 276 -15.78 1.34 -3.06
N ASN A 277 -14.78 1.75 -2.27
CA ASN A 277 -14.83 1.77 -0.80
C ASN A 277 -13.96 2.91 -0.27
N PHE A 278 -13.97 3.10 1.07
CA PHE A 278 -13.20 4.17 1.73
C PHE A 278 -11.71 4.11 1.42
N ASN A 279 -11.11 2.91 1.42
CA ASN A 279 -9.67 2.77 1.14
C ASN A 279 -9.34 3.14 -0.30
N PHE A 280 -10.12 2.69 -1.28
CA PHE A 280 -9.94 3.08 -2.69
C PHE A 280 -10.15 4.58 -2.92
N ALA A 281 -11.14 5.18 -2.23
CA ALA A 281 -11.38 6.62 -2.30
C ALA A 281 -10.22 7.46 -1.76
N ASN A 282 -9.49 6.95 -0.74
CA ASN A 282 -8.42 7.67 -0.05
C ASN A 282 -7.04 7.04 -0.26
N VAL A 283 -6.90 6.23 -1.32
CA VAL A 283 -5.68 5.49 -1.61
C VAL A 283 -4.52 6.43 -1.96
N LEU A 284 -3.34 6.02 -1.52
CA LEU A 284 -2.07 6.54 -2.01
C LEU A 284 -1.23 5.33 -2.48
N PRO A 285 -1.41 4.90 -3.74
CA PRO A 285 -0.88 3.63 -4.23
C PRO A 285 0.61 3.70 -4.51
N ASN A 286 1.30 2.59 -4.37
CA ASN A 286 2.72 2.46 -4.74
C ASN A 286 2.97 2.93 -6.18
N LYS A 287 2.03 2.68 -7.10
CA LYS A 287 2.13 3.05 -8.52
C LYS A 287 2.43 4.53 -8.77
N LEU A 288 1.81 5.43 -7.98
CA LEU A 288 2.12 6.85 -8.08
C LEU A 288 3.62 7.10 -7.85
N PHE A 289 4.16 6.46 -6.83
CA PHE A 289 5.58 6.58 -6.50
C PHE A 289 6.48 5.82 -7.48
N ASP A 290 6.05 4.68 -8.01
CA ASP A 290 6.76 3.96 -9.08
C ASP A 290 6.91 4.85 -10.33
N PHE A 291 5.83 5.54 -10.74
CA PHE A 291 5.86 6.47 -11.86
C PHE A 291 6.80 7.67 -11.60
N VAL A 292 6.77 8.24 -10.40
CA VAL A 292 7.71 9.32 -10.02
C VAL A 292 9.15 8.83 -10.04
N GLN A 293 9.43 7.63 -9.51
CA GLN A 293 10.79 7.05 -9.53
C GLN A 293 11.23 6.69 -10.96
N ALA A 294 10.31 6.35 -11.84
CA ALA A 294 10.58 6.17 -13.27
C ALA A 294 10.65 7.50 -14.05
N ARG A 295 10.52 8.66 -13.41
CA ARG A 295 10.56 9.99 -14.05
C ARG A 295 9.46 10.20 -15.08
N LEU A 296 8.27 9.63 -14.87
CA LEU A 296 7.11 9.81 -15.74
C LEU A 296 6.29 11.03 -15.28
N GLY A 297 5.58 11.66 -16.22
CA GLY A 297 4.38 12.39 -15.88
C GLY A 297 3.28 11.41 -15.44
N VAL A 298 2.23 11.89 -14.77
CA VAL A 298 1.14 11.01 -14.30
C VAL A 298 -0.23 11.53 -14.71
N VAL A 299 -1.14 10.60 -15.00
CA VAL A 299 -2.58 10.88 -15.13
C VAL A 299 -3.30 10.01 -14.10
N VAL A 300 -3.96 10.65 -13.13
CA VAL A 300 -4.61 9.96 -12.02
C VAL A 300 -6.08 10.32 -11.90
N SER A 301 -6.88 9.43 -11.30
CA SER A 301 -8.25 9.74 -10.91
C SER A 301 -8.33 10.80 -9.81
N PRO A 302 -9.51 11.47 -9.61
CA PRO A 302 -9.67 12.55 -8.64
C PRO A 302 -9.76 12.07 -7.18
N SER A 303 -8.97 11.05 -6.83
CA SER A 303 -8.82 10.61 -5.44
C SER A 303 -8.09 11.69 -4.63
N PRO A 304 -8.61 12.14 -3.48
CA PRO A 304 -8.08 13.30 -2.77
C PRO A 304 -6.59 13.27 -2.46
N GLU A 305 -6.07 12.10 -2.07
CA GLU A 305 -4.65 11.96 -1.72
C GLU A 305 -3.74 11.98 -2.94
N MET A 306 -4.12 11.30 -4.04
CA MET A 306 -3.36 11.35 -5.30
C MET A 306 -3.42 12.75 -5.91
N ALA A 307 -4.63 13.33 -6.01
CA ALA A 307 -4.83 14.66 -6.55
C ALA A 307 -4.00 15.72 -5.82
N ARG A 308 -3.93 15.64 -4.49
CA ARG A 308 -3.12 16.55 -3.68
C ARG A 308 -1.65 16.49 -4.07
N ILE A 309 -1.05 15.29 -4.09
CA ILE A 309 0.40 15.14 -4.40
C ILE A 309 0.67 15.56 -5.85
N VAL A 310 -0.16 15.14 -6.79
CA VAL A 310 0.02 15.47 -8.21
C VAL A 310 -0.04 16.98 -8.45
N ASN A 311 -1.00 17.68 -7.82
CA ASN A 311 -1.14 19.12 -7.97
C ASN A 311 -0.06 19.90 -7.21
N GLU A 312 0.26 19.53 -5.97
CA GLU A 312 1.28 20.20 -5.15
C GLU A 312 2.67 20.13 -5.78
N ALA A 313 3.03 19.00 -6.39
CA ALA A 313 4.34 18.77 -6.97
C ALA A 313 4.37 18.95 -8.52
N GLY A 314 3.24 19.28 -9.15
CA GLY A 314 3.15 19.49 -10.60
C GLY A 314 3.47 18.25 -11.44
N LEU A 315 3.16 17.05 -10.93
CA LEU A 315 3.60 15.78 -11.53
C LEU A 315 2.82 15.39 -12.79
N GLY A 316 1.66 16.03 -13.05
CA GLY A 316 0.79 15.59 -14.12
C GLY A 316 -0.63 16.17 -14.02
N VAL A 317 -1.61 15.40 -14.45
CA VAL A 317 -3.01 15.80 -14.54
C VAL A 317 -3.90 14.90 -13.69
N VAL A 318 -4.85 15.51 -12.99
CA VAL A 318 -5.95 14.83 -12.32
C VAL A 318 -7.14 14.80 -13.29
N ALA A 319 -7.58 13.61 -13.68
CA ALA A 319 -8.76 13.44 -14.54
C ALA A 319 -10.01 13.95 -13.81
N PRO A 320 -11.01 14.48 -14.55
CA PRO A 320 -12.25 14.99 -13.93
C PRO A 320 -13.11 13.89 -13.31
N GLY A 321 -12.93 12.64 -13.73
CA GLY A 321 -13.67 11.48 -13.25
C GLY A 321 -12.91 10.18 -13.44
N TYR A 322 -13.66 9.07 -13.54
CA TYR A 322 -13.15 7.71 -13.59
C TYR A 322 -13.48 6.97 -14.89
N SER A 323 -14.18 7.66 -15.82
CA SER A 323 -14.63 7.05 -17.07
C SER A 323 -13.57 7.12 -18.17
N ALA A 324 -13.78 6.32 -19.21
CA ALA A 324 -12.97 6.36 -20.43
C ALA A 324 -12.97 7.75 -21.07
N SER A 325 -14.14 8.39 -21.16
CA SER A 325 -14.28 9.73 -21.73
C SER A 325 -13.57 10.82 -20.91
N ASP A 326 -13.55 10.70 -19.57
CA ASP A 326 -12.76 11.59 -18.71
C ASP A 326 -11.27 11.51 -19.03
N LEU A 327 -10.75 10.29 -19.20
CA LEU A 327 -9.36 10.07 -19.61
C LEU A 327 -9.10 10.60 -21.02
N ALA A 328 -9.96 10.24 -21.98
CA ALA A 328 -9.81 10.66 -23.36
C ALA A 328 -9.79 12.20 -23.52
N GLN A 329 -10.62 12.90 -22.76
CA GLN A 329 -10.63 14.37 -22.73
C GLN A 329 -9.27 14.93 -22.28
N VAL A 330 -8.69 14.35 -21.20
CA VAL A 330 -7.36 14.73 -20.71
C VAL A 330 -6.30 14.48 -21.77
N LEU A 331 -6.26 13.27 -22.35
CA LEU A 331 -5.23 12.87 -23.31
C LEU A 331 -5.27 13.69 -24.60
N LYS A 332 -6.46 14.03 -25.12
CA LYS A 332 -6.62 14.90 -26.30
C LYS A 332 -6.07 16.31 -26.08
N GLY A 333 -6.11 16.80 -24.83
CA GLY A 333 -5.64 18.14 -24.47
C GLY A 333 -4.14 18.23 -24.14
N LEU A 334 -3.44 17.09 -23.97
CA LEU A 334 -2.03 17.09 -23.59
C LEU A 334 -1.11 17.42 -24.77
N THR A 335 -0.16 18.31 -24.50
CA THR A 335 0.93 18.63 -25.42
C THR A 335 2.23 17.95 -24.98
N LYS A 336 3.12 17.71 -25.93
CA LYS A 336 4.47 17.16 -25.68
C LYS A 336 5.25 18.02 -24.65
N THR A 337 5.12 19.33 -24.71
CA THR A 337 5.77 20.27 -23.78
C THR A 337 5.27 20.07 -22.35
N GLN A 338 3.96 19.98 -22.14
CA GLN A 338 3.38 19.71 -20.81
C GLN A 338 3.87 18.37 -20.23
N VAL A 339 3.90 17.32 -21.06
CA VAL A 339 4.41 16.00 -20.61
C VAL A 339 5.89 16.10 -20.22
N GLN A 340 6.69 16.86 -20.97
CA GLN A 340 8.10 17.10 -20.63
C GLN A 340 8.26 17.83 -19.29
N GLU A 341 7.39 18.82 -19.00
CA GLU A 341 7.34 19.53 -17.72
C GLU A 341 6.98 18.60 -16.58
N PHE A 342 5.99 17.72 -16.74
CA PHE A 342 5.62 16.71 -15.73
C PHE A 342 6.75 15.73 -15.43
N LYS A 343 7.46 15.25 -16.47
CA LYS A 343 8.64 14.38 -16.29
C LYS A 343 9.76 15.11 -15.53
N ALA A 344 9.97 16.38 -15.82
CA ALA A 344 10.94 17.21 -15.10
C ALA A 344 10.54 17.42 -13.63
N ALA A 345 9.26 17.65 -13.34
CA ALA A 345 8.74 17.76 -11.99
C ALA A 345 8.90 16.44 -11.20
N SER A 346 8.59 15.30 -11.82
CA SER A 346 8.84 13.97 -11.22
C SER A 346 10.32 13.77 -10.91
N HIS A 347 11.22 14.21 -11.76
CA HIS A 347 12.65 14.15 -11.50
C HIS A 347 13.06 15.04 -10.30
N ALA A 348 12.56 16.26 -10.23
CA ALA A 348 12.84 17.20 -9.16
C ALA A 348 12.37 16.68 -7.79
N HIS A 349 11.20 16.04 -7.74
CA HIS A 349 10.58 15.52 -6.51
C HIS A 349 10.90 14.06 -6.19
N ALA A 350 11.66 13.34 -7.04
CA ALA A 350 11.90 11.91 -6.88
C ALA A 350 12.50 11.52 -5.52
N ARG A 351 13.45 12.31 -5.00
CA ARG A 351 14.10 12.04 -3.71
C ARG A 351 13.15 12.31 -2.54
N GLU A 352 12.41 13.41 -2.58
CA GLU A 352 11.41 13.75 -1.56
C GLU A 352 10.30 12.70 -1.48
N LEU A 353 9.81 12.24 -2.63
CA LEU A 353 8.73 11.25 -2.76
C LEU A 353 9.25 9.80 -2.78
N SER A 354 10.45 9.55 -2.27
CA SER A 354 11.01 8.20 -2.16
C SER A 354 10.74 7.55 -0.80
N ALA A 355 10.92 6.23 -0.75
CA ALA A 355 10.88 5.49 0.51
C ALA A 355 11.94 5.99 1.50
N ASP A 356 13.11 6.41 1.03
CA ASP A 356 14.21 6.87 1.89
C ASP A 356 13.78 8.03 2.78
N SER A 357 12.99 8.98 2.24
CA SER A 357 12.41 10.08 3.03
C SER A 357 11.35 9.60 4.02
N GLN A 358 10.58 8.58 3.67
CA GLN A 358 9.52 8.02 4.53
C GLN A 358 10.09 7.18 5.68
N LEU A 359 11.18 6.44 5.44
CA LEU A 359 11.85 5.63 6.47
C LEU A 359 12.30 6.47 7.67
N LEU A 360 12.72 7.71 7.46
CA LEU A 360 13.11 8.64 8.53
C LEU A 360 11.96 8.94 9.50
N ILE A 361 10.71 8.79 9.07
CA ILE A 361 9.53 8.99 9.93
C ILE A 361 9.40 7.81 10.89
N TRP A 362 9.46 6.56 10.40
CA TRP A 362 9.48 5.39 11.28
C TRP A 362 10.66 5.42 12.24
N GLU A 363 11.83 5.78 11.74
CA GLU A 363 13.04 5.89 12.56
C GLU A 363 12.81 6.83 13.75
N ARG A 364 12.27 8.03 13.52
CA ARG A 364 11.94 8.99 14.61
C ARG A 364 10.97 8.43 15.63
N TYR A 365 9.91 7.75 15.17
CA TYR A 365 8.95 7.17 16.10
C TYR A 365 9.57 6.08 16.97
N LEU A 366 10.31 5.16 16.34
CA LEU A 366 10.90 4.04 17.07
C LEU A 366 12.08 4.46 17.94
N THR A 367 12.94 5.37 17.48
CA THR A 367 14.03 5.97 18.27
C THR A 367 13.47 6.63 19.54
N LYS A 368 12.39 7.40 19.40
CA LYS A 368 11.71 8.01 20.57
C LYS A 368 11.19 6.95 21.55
N ILE A 369 10.59 5.86 21.08
CA ILE A 369 10.15 4.75 21.94
C ILE A 369 11.36 4.09 22.61
N MET A 370 12.44 3.88 21.86
CA MET A 370 13.66 3.29 22.36
C MET A 370 14.41 4.20 23.37
N GLY A 371 14.08 5.51 23.45
CA GLY A 371 14.72 6.45 24.36
C GLY A 371 16.12 6.87 23.90
N GLU A 372 16.28 7.09 22.61
CA GLU A 372 17.51 7.53 21.94
C GLU A 372 17.35 8.92 21.35
#